data_7499138fc99110a092e16402c238d396
#
_entry.id   7499138fc99110a092e16402c238d396
#
_cell.length_a   1.000
_cell.length_b   1.000
_cell.length_c   1.000
_cell.angle_alpha   90.00
_cell.angle_beta   90.00
_cell.angle_gamma   90.00
#
_symmetry.space_group_name_H-M   'P 1'
#
loop_
_entity.id
_entity.type
_entity.pdbx_description
1 polymer ?
#
loop_
_entity_poly.entity_id
_entity_poly.type
_entity_poly.pdbx_seq_one_letter_code
_entity_poly.pdbx_strand_id
1 'polypeptide(L)'
;MKARFEALALLAGSGTADFAMRITQVALPLVILRETGSVAATGLVGGASGIPVLLSPWWARKARQWVDSGPRLAVVALVTAIALASVPAAAGLGLLTPELLVFSGLLLGCGTALADPGRSALLADTGDRWGPDRAVLLLTWQDGLRRVGMLIGPTVGALAVSAGFTNRLLWIEAVAVVGAGLLACTVPAQRVVVRTVEVPSIRGSLKGRPEVMYGWLIRGTGCVTWFAFTLGLSVLGEQRGRPGIYLAAGMTGYGVGSLIGTAISLAVVRRIPPVACAAVAWSWSGLCWIAMGLWSTPAIVAVAGAFSGVTVVVGIAAISIIITRSSAGAERRTLLSGQAVVVSASSSAGLLIGGPIIATVGAQLTLVGAGTLLALIAGLVLLRCQTALHARDRDHHVGRAA
;
A
#
# COMPACT_ATOMS: atom_id res chain seq x y z
N MET A 1 18.97 6.63 28.18
CA MET A 1 17.86 5.70 28.49
C MET A 1 16.51 6.18 27.98
N LYS A 2 16.13 7.44 28.18
CA LYS A 2 14.82 7.99 27.82
C LYS A 2 14.49 7.85 26.33
N ALA A 3 15.39 8.30 25.41
CA ALA A 3 15.18 8.20 23.96
C ALA A 3 15.02 6.75 23.45
N ARG A 4 15.72 5.79 24.10
CA ARG A 4 15.56 4.37 23.79
C ARG A 4 14.15 3.86 24.15
N PHE A 5 13.64 4.24 25.32
CA PHE A 5 12.28 3.87 25.74
C PHE A 5 11.24 4.48 24.80
N GLU A 6 11.36 5.78 24.48
CA GLU A 6 10.49 6.48 23.54
C GLU A 6 10.47 5.81 22.17
N ALA A 7 11.66 5.45 21.62
CA ALA A 7 11.77 4.76 20.34
C ALA A 7 11.10 3.38 20.35
N LEU A 8 11.30 2.60 21.41
CA LEU A 8 10.69 1.28 21.56
C LEU A 8 9.17 1.37 21.74
N ALA A 9 8.68 2.36 22.49
CA ALA A 9 7.26 2.61 22.66
C ALA A 9 6.58 2.98 21.31
N LEU A 10 7.20 3.88 20.52
CA LEU A 10 6.73 4.21 19.17
C LEU A 10 6.74 3.00 18.24
N LEU A 11 7.81 2.21 18.27
CA LEU A 11 7.95 1.03 17.42
C LEU A 11 6.91 -0.04 17.79
N ALA A 12 6.72 -0.30 19.08
CA ALA A 12 5.70 -1.24 19.56
C ALA A 12 4.29 -0.76 19.20
N GLY A 13 3.98 0.53 19.44
CA GLY A 13 2.69 1.11 19.10
C GLY A 13 2.40 1.04 17.60
N SER A 14 3.35 1.47 16.75
CA SER A 14 3.16 1.39 15.30
C SER A 14 3.03 -0.05 14.81
N GLY A 15 3.84 -0.97 15.32
CA GLY A 15 3.75 -2.40 14.97
C GLY A 15 2.42 -3.02 15.36
N THR A 16 1.90 -2.71 16.55
CA THR A 16 0.59 -3.18 17.03
C THR A 16 -0.55 -2.65 16.15
N ALA A 17 -0.56 -1.36 15.84
CA ALA A 17 -1.58 -0.76 14.98
C ALA A 17 -1.51 -1.31 13.55
N ASP A 18 -0.31 -1.42 12.97
CA ASP A 18 -0.12 -1.98 11.63
C ASP A 18 -0.54 -3.46 11.57
N PHE A 19 -0.25 -4.25 12.62
CA PHE A 19 -0.66 -5.65 12.70
C PHE A 19 -2.19 -5.79 12.81
N ALA A 20 -2.83 -5.01 13.69
CA ALA A 20 -4.28 -4.97 13.82
C ALA A 20 -4.95 -4.61 12.49
N MET A 21 -4.47 -3.56 11.80
CA MET A 21 -4.95 -3.16 10.49
C MET A 21 -4.87 -4.30 9.45
N ARG A 22 -3.80 -5.10 9.49
CA ARG A 22 -3.66 -6.24 8.55
C ARG A 22 -4.62 -7.38 8.85
N ILE A 23 -4.91 -7.63 10.13
CA ILE A 23 -5.93 -8.60 10.54
C ILE A 23 -7.32 -8.14 10.07
N THR A 24 -7.65 -6.87 10.29
CA THR A 24 -8.99 -6.32 10.00
C THR A 24 -9.19 -5.99 8.54
N GLN A 25 -8.13 -5.94 7.73
CA GLN A 25 -8.20 -5.74 6.28
C GLN A 25 -9.13 -6.75 5.59
N VAL A 26 -9.29 -7.96 6.16
CA VAL A 26 -10.24 -8.97 5.70
C VAL A 26 -11.66 -8.67 6.21
N ALA A 27 -11.78 -8.14 7.42
CA ALA A 27 -13.06 -7.97 8.11
C ALA A 27 -13.89 -6.80 7.55
N LEU A 28 -13.29 -5.63 7.35
CA LEU A 28 -14.02 -4.42 6.96
C LEU A 28 -14.84 -4.57 5.66
N PRO A 29 -14.26 -5.08 4.54
CA PRO A 29 -15.03 -5.34 3.34
C PRO A 29 -16.21 -6.28 3.55
N LEU A 30 -16.02 -7.31 4.39
CA LEU A 30 -17.06 -8.31 4.65
C LEU A 30 -18.19 -7.79 5.55
N VAL A 31 -17.85 -6.93 6.56
CA VAL A 31 -18.89 -6.26 7.37
C VAL A 31 -19.77 -5.42 6.47
N ILE A 32 -19.17 -4.55 5.65
CA ILE A 32 -19.92 -3.66 4.77
C ILE A 32 -20.76 -4.46 3.77
N LEU A 33 -20.18 -5.49 3.17
CA LEU A 33 -20.88 -6.33 2.19
C LEU A 33 -22.10 -7.05 2.82
N ARG A 34 -21.96 -7.60 4.04
CA ARG A 34 -23.03 -8.30 4.74
C ARG A 34 -24.15 -7.37 5.19
N GLU A 35 -23.80 -6.23 5.76
CA GLU A 35 -24.77 -5.27 6.28
C GLU A 35 -25.52 -4.51 5.17
N THR A 36 -24.83 -4.20 4.06
CA THR A 36 -25.41 -3.40 2.97
C THR A 36 -25.88 -4.24 1.78
N GLY A 37 -25.41 -5.49 1.66
CA GLY A 37 -25.60 -6.31 0.45
C GLY A 37 -24.93 -5.76 -0.80
N SER A 38 -24.13 -4.66 -0.68
CA SER A 38 -23.63 -3.88 -1.80
C SER A 38 -22.10 -3.96 -1.91
N VAL A 39 -21.64 -4.59 -2.99
CA VAL A 39 -20.21 -4.58 -3.36
C VAL A 39 -19.74 -3.15 -3.68
N ALA A 40 -20.63 -2.34 -4.28
CA ALA A 40 -20.32 -0.94 -4.59
C ALA A 40 -20.09 -0.11 -3.32
N ALA A 41 -20.89 -0.30 -2.26
CA ALA A 41 -20.68 0.36 -0.97
C ALA A 41 -19.32 0.01 -0.37
N THR A 42 -18.89 -1.25 -0.48
CA THR A 42 -17.56 -1.70 0.00
C THR A 42 -16.43 -0.99 -0.73
N GLY A 43 -16.51 -0.87 -2.05
CA GLY A 43 -15.55 -0.13 -2.87
C GLY A 43 -15.56 1.38 -2.57
N LEU A 44 -16.75 1.95 -2.32
CA LEU A 44 -16.91 3.37 -2.01
C LEU A 44 -16.19 3.76 -0.71
N VAL A 45 -16.27 2.95 0.34
CA VAL A 45 -15.56 3.21 1.62
C VAL A 45 -14.05 3.16 1.43
N GLY A 46 -13.55 2.12 0.76
CA GLY A 46 -12.13 1.99 0.45
C GLY A 46 -11.61 3.16 -0.40
N GLY A 47 -12.39 3.57 -1.41
CA GLY A 47 -12.06 4.73 -2.24
C GLY A 47 -12.15 6.06 -1.49
N ALA A 48 -13.19 6.24 -0.67
CA ALA A 48 -13.33 7.44 0.16
C ALA A 48 -12.15 7.61 1.11
N SER A 49 -11.63 6.54 1.71
CA SER A 49 -10.44 6.61 2.58
C SER A 49 -9.17 7.03 1.82
N GLY A 50 -9.11 6.76 0.54
CA GLY A 50 -7.97 7.14 -0.30
C GLY A 50 -7.97 8.61 -0.75
N ILE A 51 -9.13 9.25 -0.84
CA ILE A 51 -9.24 10.66 -1.30
C ILE A 51 -8.41 11.62 -0.43
N PRO A 52 -8.52 11.62 0.91
CA PRO A 52 -7.70 12.49 1.75
C PRO A 52 -6.20 12.19 1.61
N VAL A 53 -5.81 10.93 1.45
CA VAL A 53 -4.41 10.55 1.24
C VAL A 53 -3.89 11.09 -0.08
N LEU A 54 -4.67 10.96 -1.16
CA LEU A 54 -4.36 11.53 -2.47
C LEU A 54 -4.19 13.05 -2.41
N LEU A 55 -5.14 13.73 -1.78
CA LEU A 55 -5.13 15.20 -1.67
C LEU A 55 -4.16 15.71 -0.60
N SER A 56 -3.52 14.82 0.17
CA SER A 56 -2.67 15.18 1.30
C SER A 56 -1.48 16.12 0.98
N PRO A 57 -0.88 16.14 -0.23
CA PRO A 57 0.14 17.12 -0.57
C PRO A 57 -0.35 18.58 -0.47
N TRP A 58 -1.64 18.80 -0.68
CA TRP A 58 -2.24 20.14 -0.64
C TRP A 58 -2.75 20.52 0.75
N TRP A 59 -3.58 19.70 1.37
CA TRP A 59 -4.21 20.05 2.66
C TRP A 59 -3.37 19.62 3.88
N ALA A 60 -2.66 18.49 3.82
CA ALA A 60 -2.01 17.92 4.99
C ALA A 60 -0.65 18.56 5.31
N ARG A 61 -0.11 19.45 4.47
CA ARG A 61 1.21 20.04 4.67
C ARG A 61 1.36 20.72 6.03
N LYS A 62 0.42 21.61 6.39
CA LYS A 62 0.42 22.29 7.69
C LYS A 62 0.07 21.33 8.83
N ALA A 63 -0.89 20.43 8.60
CA ALA A 63 -1.31 19.44 9.60
C ALA A 63 -0.19 18.44 9.94
N ARG A 64 0.63 18.04 8.99
CA ARG A 64 1.82 17.20 9.22
C ARG A 64 2.87 17.91 10.06
N GLN A 65 3.06 19.23 9.87
CA GLN A 65 3.96 20.03 10.71
C GLN A 65 3.42 20.16 12.14
N TRP A 66 2.09 20.15 12.30
CA TRP A 66 1.45 20.14 13.62
C TRP A 66 1.69 18.80 14.35
N VAL A 67 1.81 17.66 13.65
CA VAL A 67 2.11 16.35 14.25
C VAL A 67 3.62 16.22 14.56
N ASP A 68 4.13 17.10 15.41
CA ASP A 68 5.54 17.18 15.82
C ASP A 68 5.81 16.52 17.21
N SER A 69 4.78 15.92 17.81
CA SER A 69 4.85 15.33 19.14
C SER A 69 3.95 14.12 19.28
N GLY A 70 4.29 13.25 20.22
CA GLY A 70 3.49 12.08 20.53
C GLY A 70 2.05 12.39 20.95
N PRO A 71 1.79 13.38 21.81
CA PRO A 71 0.41 13.76 22.17
C PRO A 71 -0.43 14.19 20.95
N ARG A 72 0.17 14.93 20.00
CA ARG A 72 -0.55 15.33 18.77
C ARG A 72 -0.80 14.14 17.84
N LEU A 73 0.15 13.21 17.77
CA LEU A 73 -0.05 11.95 17.08
C LEU A 73 -1.17 11.11 17.73
N ALA A 74 -1.26 11.14 19.07
CA ALA A 74 -2.33 10.46 19.79
C ALA A 74 -3.72 11.04 19.49
N VAL A 75 -3.85 12.36 19.31
CA VAL A 75 -5.10 12.99 18.86
C VAL A 75 -5.51 12.45 17.48
N VAL A 76 -4.56 12.36 16.54
CA VAL A 76 -4.84 11.77 15.22
C VAL A 76 -5.25 10.29 15.34
N ALA A 77 -4.57 9.53 16.20
CA ALA A 77 -4.92 8.13 16.46
C ALA A 77 -6.34 8.00 17.05
N LEU A 78 -6.72 8.87 17.99
CA LEU A 78 -8.06 8.87 18.57
C LEU A 78 -9.15 9.16 17.54
N VAL A 79 -8.97 10.16 16.69
CA VAL A 79 -9.90 10.46 15.58
C VAL A 79 -10.03 9.27 14.63
N THR A 80 -8.90 8.63 14.28
CA THR A 80 -8.88 7.44 13.45
C THR A 80 -9.62 6.27 14.11
N ALA A 81 -9.41 6.06 15.41
CA ALA A 81 -10.08 5.00 16.17
C ALA A 81 -11.60 5.23 16.28
N ILE A 82 -12.04 6.47 16.47
CA ILE A 82 -13.48 6.84 16.45
C ILE A 82 -14.09 6.52 15.06
N ALA A 83 -13.41 6.87 14.00
CA ALA A 83 -13.85 6.57 12.63
C ALA A 83 -13.95 5.04 12.40
N LEU A 84 -12.98 4.26 12.88
CA LEU A 84 -13.01 2.79 12.81
C LEU A 84 -14.16 2.20 13.63
N ALA A 85 -14.33 2.66 14.87
CA ALA A 85 -15.34 2.17 15.80
C ALA A 85 -16.77 2.53 15.36
N SER A 86 -16.95 3.62 14.60
CA SER A 86 -18.26 4.06 14.12
C SER A 86 -18.94 3.02 13.21
N VAL A 87 -18.17 2.24 12.44
CA VAL A 87 -18.70 1.22 11.53
C VAL A 87 -19.34 0.05 12.30
N PRO A 88 -18.65 -0.67 13.20
CA PRO A 88 -19.26 -1.77 13.96
C PRO A 88 -20.31 -1.28 14.97
N ALA A 89 -20.19 -0.05 15.49
CA ALA A 89 -21.19 0.55 16.36
C ALA A 89 -22.52 0.79 15.60
N ALA A 90 -22.43 1.40 14.42
CA ALA A 90 -23.62 1.64 13.58
C ALA A 90 -24.24 0.33 13.07
N ALA A 91 -23.40 -0.67 12.71
CA ALA A 91 -23.89 -2.00 12.33
C ALA A 91 -24.67 -2.66 13.47
N GLY A 92 -24.17 -2.59 14.70
CA GLY A 92 -24.85 -3.15 15.89
C GLY A 92 -26.16 -2.45 16.25
N LEU A 93 -26.36 -1.20 15.82
CA LEU A 93 -27.56 -0.41 16.03
C LEU A 93 -28.54 -0.44 14.82
N GLY A 94 -28.18 -1.08 13.71
CA GLY A 94 -28.94 -1.05 12.47
C GLY A 94 -28.96 0.33 11.77
N LEU A 95 -27.99 1.18 12.09
CA LEU A 95 -27.89 2.56 11.59
C LEU A 95 -26.79 2.72 10.52
N LEU A 96 -26.33 1.64 9.91
CA LEU A 96 -25.29 1.67 8.91
C LEU A 96 -25.83 2.22 7.58
N THR A 97 -25.50 3.48 7.30
CA THR A 97 -25.88 4.16 6.05
C THR A 97 -24.68 4.36 5.14
N PRO A 98 -24.87 4.49 3.80
CA PRO A 98 -23.79 4.79 2.88
C PRO A 98 -23.05 6.09 3.22
N GLU A 99 -23.77 7.10 3.70
CA GLU A 99 -23.19 8.40 4.09
C GLU A 99 -22.23 8.25 5.29
N LEU A 100 -22.65 7.48 6.30
CA LEU A 100 -21.80 7.18 7.45
C LEU A 100 -20.52 6.44 7.03
N LEU A 101 -20.67 5.48 6.13
CA LEU A 101 -19.55 4.71 5.60
C LEU A 101 -18.56 5.61 4.84
N VAL A 102 -19.05 6.50 3.98
CA VAL A 102 -18.22 7.47 3.26
C VAL A 102 -17.53 8.42 4.24
N PHE A 103 -18.26 8.95 5.21
CA PHE A 103 -17.71 9.85 6.23
C PHE A 103 -16.62 9.16 7.07
N SER A 104 -16.88 7.93 7.53
CA SER A 104 -15.90 7.11 8.23
C SER A 104 -14.67 6.87 7.36
N GLY A 105 -14.85 6.50 6.09
CA GLY A 105 -13.76 6.33 5.14
C GLY A 105 -12.91 7.59 4.96
N LEU A 106 -13.54 8.75 4.80
CA LEU A 106 -12.83 10.05 4.70
C LEU A 106 -12.02 10.34 5.97
N LEU A 107 -12.59 10.12 7.15
CA LEU A 107 -11.87 10.33 8.42
C LEU A 107 -10.69 9.36 8.57
N LEU A 108 -10.87 8.08 8.19
CA LEU A 108 -9.80 7.09 8.16
C LEU A 108 -8.66 7.53 7.24
N GLY A 109 -9.01 8.03 6.05
CA GLY A 109 -8.05 8.57 5.09
C GLY A 109 -7.30 9.79 5.63
N CYS A 110 -7.97 10.71 6.31
CA CYS A 110 -7.32 11.84 6.98
C CYS A 110 -6.36 11.37 8.07
N GLY A 111 -6.80 10.41 8.90
CA GLY A 111 -5.98 9.81 9.93
C GLY A 111 -4.70 9.17 9.37
N THR A 112 -4.85 8.33 8.34
CA THR A 112 -3.72 7.67 7.66
C THR A 112 -2.75 8.68 7.04
N ALA A 113 -3.27 9.72 6.37
CA ALA A 113 -2.46 10.76 5.73
C ALA A 113 -1.59 11.55 6.73
N LEU A 114 -1.96 11.60 8.00
CA LEU A 114 -1.23 12.29 9.06
C LEU A 114 -0.42 11.33 9.93
N ALA A 115 -1.02 10.18 10.32
CA ALA A 115 -0.41 9.25 11.26
C ALA A 115 0.84 8.56 10.70
N ASP A 116 0.80 8.04 9.48
CA ASP A 116 1.92 7.27 8.92
C ASP A 116 3.20 8.11 8.75
N PRO A 117 3.15 9.30 8.10
CA PRO A 117 4.32 10.16 8.03
C PRO A 117 4.75 10.69 9.41
N GLY A 118 3.78 11.01 10.29
CA GLY A 118 4.05 11.50 11.64
C GLY A 118 4.78 10.46 12.48
N ARG A 119 4.33 9.20 12.48
CA ARG A 119 5.00 8.08 13.17
C ARG A 119 6.43 7.87 12.69
N SER A 120 6.62 7.81 11.38
CA SER A 120 7.95 7.60 10.80
C SER A 120 8.90 8.77 11.08
N ALA A 121 8.42 10.02 11.04
CA ALA A 121 9.21 11.19 11.37
C ALA A 121 9.62 11.18 12.86
N LEU A 122 8.65 11.00 13.78
CA LEU A 122 8.94 10.94 15.21
C LEU A 122 9.88 9.78 15.57
N LEU A 123 9.75 8.64 14.88
CA LEU A 123 10.62 7.49 15.08
C LEU A 123 12.06 7.79 14.61
N ALA A 124 12.23 8.44 13.46
CA ALA A 124 13.52 8.87 12.95
C ALA A 124 14.18 9.87 13.90
N ASP A 125 13.47 10.94 14.28
CA ASP A 125 13.96 11.97 15.19
C ASP A 125 14.33 11.42 16.58
N THR A 126 13.56 10.44 17.07
CA THR A 126 13.86 9.76 18.33
C THR A 126 15.07 8.85 18.19
N GLY A 127 15.23 8.21 17.01
CA GLY A 127 16.42 7.43 16.67
C GLY A 127 17.69 8.29 16.67
N ASP A 128 17.65 9.44 16.04
CA ASP A 128 18.79 10.38 15.99
C ASP A 128 19.18 10.86 17.41
N ARG A 129 18.21 11.06 18.29
CA ARG A 129 18.47 11.36 19.72
C ARG A 129 19.04 10.17 20.51
N TRP A 130 18.75 8.96 20.06
CA TRP A 130 19.27 7.74 20.71
C TRP A 130 20.74 7.50 20.35
N GLY A 131 21.15 7.79 19.11
CA GLY A 131 22.53 7.69 18.66
C GLY A 131 22.71 7.58 17.15
N PRO A 132 23.96 7.60 16.67
CA PRO A 132 24.26 7.49 15.25
C PRO A 132 23.64 6.25 14.64
N ASP A 133 23.13 6.38 13.41
CA ASP A 133 22.51 5.31 12.59
C ASP A 133 21.25 4.64 13.20
N ARG A 134 20.79 5.08 14.38
CA ARG A 134 19.63 4.48 15.04
C ARG A 134 18.32 4.81 14.34
N ALA A 135 18.20 5.96 13.69
CA ALA A 135 17.05 6.32 12.89
C ALA A 135 16.82 5.32 11.75
N VAL A 136 17.88 5.00 11.00
CA VAL A 136 17.83 4.03 9.89
C VAL A 136 17.44 2.63 10.42
N LEU A 137 18.05 2.22 11.54
CA LEU A 137 17.74 0.94 12.17
C LEU A 137 16.26 0.84 12.57
N LEU A 138 15.71 1.87 13.23
CA LEU A 138 14.31 1.89 13.70
C LEU A 138 13.31 1.89 12.53
N LEU A 139 13.58 2.67 11.48
CA LEU A 139 12.74 2.65 10.27
C LEU A 139 12.78 1.31 9.56
N THR A 140 13.95 0.65 9.55
CA THR A 140 14.10 -0.71 9.00
C THR A 140 13.30 -1.73 9.81
N TRP A 141 13.33 -1.64 11.14
CA TRP A 141 12.51 -2.47 12.01
C TRP A 141 11.01 -2.22 11.82
N GLN A 142 10.59 -0.97 11.69
CA GLN A 142 9.20 -0.61 11.38
C GLN A 142 8.72 -1.27 10.06
N ASP A 143 9.54 -1.20 9.01
CA ASP A 143 9.22 -1.85 7.73
C ASP A 143 9.18 -3.38 7.86
N GLY A 144 10.11 -3.96 8.63
CA GLY A 144 10.12 -5.38 8.95
C GLY A 144 8.85 -5.84 9.66
N LEU A 145 8.40 -5.14 10.70
CA LEU A 145 7.15 -5.43 11.42
C LEU A 145 5.94 -5.34 10.50
N ARG A 146 5.89 -4.34 9.61
CA ARG A 146 4.84 -4.20 8.59
C ARG A 146 4.79 -5.42 7.66
N ARG A 147 5.94 -5.94 7.22
CA ARG A 147 6.02 -7.14 6.38
C ARG A 147 5.55 -8.40 7.10
N VAL A 148 5.94 -8.57 8.35
CA VAL A 148 5.45 -9.68 9.20
C VAL A 148 3.94 -9.59 9.37
N GLY A 149 3.40 -8.39 9.60
CA GLY A 149 1.97 -8.15 9.66
C GLY A 149 1.24 -8.51 8.35
N MET A 150 1.83 -8.21 7.19
CA MET A 150 1.28 -8.61 5.88
C MET A 150 1.26 -10.12 5.66
N LEU A 151 2.22 -10.85 6.24
CA LEU A 151 2.29 -12.31 6.11
C LEU A 151 1.25 -13.01 6.99
N ILE A 152 1.16 -12.62 8.26
CA ILE A 152 0.39 -13.34 9.28
C ILE A 152 -1.03 -12.75 9.43
N GLY A 153 -1.16 -11.43 9.34
CA GLY A 153 -2.38 -10.70 9.63
C GLY A 153 -3.62 -11.20 8.88
N PRO A 154 -3.59 -11.32 7.53
CA PRO A 154 -4.74 -11.77 6.77
C PRO A 154 -5.20 -13.19 7.10
N THR A 155 -4.26 -14.09 7.42
CA THR A 155 -4.58 -15.46 7.84
C THR A 155 -5.31 -15.46 9.19
N VAL A 156 -4.80 -14.72 10.17
CA VAL A 156 -5.44 -14.56 11.48
C VAL A 156 -6.80 -13.89 11.32
N GLY A 157 -6.89 -12.85 10.49
CA GLY A 157 -8.15 -12.17 10.16
C GLY A 157 -9.20 -13.12 9.55
N ALA A 158 -8.80 -13.95 8.58
CA ALA A 158 -9.71 -14.91 7.95
C ALA A 158 -10.22 -15.98 8.94
N LEU A 159 -9.32 -16.51 9.79
CA LEU A 159 -9.70 -17.46 10.84
C LEU A 159 -10.70 -16.83 11.82
N ALA A 160 -10.45 -15.58 12.23
CA ALA A 160 -11.36 -14.88 13.12
C ALA A 160 -12.73 -14.58 12.45
N VAL A 161 -12.72 -14.22 11.15
CA VAL A 161 -13.97 -14.03 10.37
C VAL A 161 -14.75 -15.35 10.23
N SER A 162 -14.07 -16.46 9.95
CA SER A 162 -14.70 -17.79 9.86
C SER A 162 -15.27 -18.25 11.20
N ALA A 163 -14.69 -17.81 12.31
CA ALA A 163 -15.19 -18.04 13.67
C ALA A 163 -16.28 -17.05 14.12
N GLY A 164 -16.76 -16.16 13.23
CA GLY A 164 -17.82 -15.19 13.53
C GLY A 164 -17.39 -13.93 14.27
N PHE A 165 -16.08 -13.66 14.40
CA PHE A 165 -15.56 -12.49 15.11
C PHE A 165 -15.42 -11.22 14.25
N THR A 166 -16.10 -11.14 13.11
CA THR A 166 -15.94 -10.08 12.10
C THR A 166 -16.04 -8.66 12.70
N ASN A 167 -17.12 -8.34 13.40
CA ASN A 167 -17.31 -7.02 14.04
C ASN A 167 -16.30 -6.77 15.18
N ARG A 168 -15.94 -7.83 15.92
CA ARG A 168 -14.98 -7.71 17.02
C ARG A 168 -13.58 -7.32 16.55
N LEU A 169 -13.20 -7.74 15.34
CA LEU A 169 -11.91 -7.36 14.75
C LEU A 169 -11.79 -5.85 14.56
N LEU A 170 -12.86 -5.17 14.12
CA LEU A 170 -12.86 -3.70 13.95
C LEU A 170 -12.71 -2.98 15.30
N TRP A 171 -13.34 -3.50 16.35
CA TRP A 171 -13.14 -2.98 17.71
C TRP A 171 -11.70 -3.19 18.20
N ILE A 172 -11.12 -4.36 17.94
CA ILE A 172 -9.71 -4.67 18.29
C ILE A 172 -8.77 -3.69 17.58
N GLU A 173 -9.00 -3.39 16.30
CA GLU A 173 -8.20 -2.40 15.56
C GLU A 173 -8.34 -1.01 16.17
N ALA A 174 -9.56 -0.57 16.47
CA ALA A 174 -9.78 0.74 17.09
C ALA A 174 -9.03 0.85 18.43
N VAL A 175 -9.10 -0.18 19.29
CA VAL A 175 -8.36 -0.23 20.56
C VAL A 175 -6.84 -0.25 20.32
N ALA A 176 -6.35 -1.00 19.34
CA ALA A 176 -4.92 -1.05 19.00
C ALA A 176 -4.41 0.32 18.53
N VAL A 177 -5.20 1.04 17.72
CA VAL A 177 -4.86 2.40 17.27
C VAL A 177 -4.81 3.39 18.44
N VAL A 178 -5.77 3.33 19.39
CA VAL A 178 -5.73 4.13 20.61
C VAL A 178 -4.50 3.78 21.44
N GLY A 179 -4.22 2.49 21.66
CA GLY A 179 -3.05 2.03 22.39
C GLY A 179 -1.73 2.52 21.76
N ALA A 180 -1.63 2.50 20.43
CA ALA A 180 -0.49 3.07 19.71
C ALA A 180 -0.36 4.58 19.94
N GLY A 181 -1.48 5.31 19.97
CA GLY A 181 -1.51 6.74 20.30
C GLY A 181 -1.03 7.01 21.73
N LEU A 182 -1.49 6.22 22.70
CA LEU A 182 -1.07 6.35 24.10
C LEU A 182 0.43 6.08 24.27
N LEU A 183 0.96 5.05 23.62
CA LEU A 183 2.40 4.77 23.61
C LEU A 183 3.19 5.91 22.98
N ALA A 184 2.65 6.55 21.94
CA ALA A 184 3.29 7.71 21.33
C ALA A 184 3.35 8.93 22.25
N CYS A 185 2.42 9.09 23.23
CA CYS A 185 2.43 10.20 24.19
C CYS A 185 3.74 10.33 24.99
N THR A 186 4.54 9.26 25.06
CA THR A 186 5.84 9.29 25.74
C THR A 186 6.86 10.18 25.02
N VAL A 187 6.62 10.52 23.72
CA VAL A 187 7.54 11.29 22.90
C VAL A 187 7.23 12.79 23.00
N PRO A 188 8.16 13.61 23.50
CA PRO A 188 7.96 15.06 23.63
C PRO A 188 7.90 15.76 22.28
N ALA A 189 7.40 17.00 22.29
CA ALA A 189 7.40 17.88 21.13
C ALA A 189 8.83 18.08 20.60
N GLN A 190 8.99 17.97 19.31
CA GLN A 190 10.28 18.12 18.63
C GLN A 190 10.29 19.44 17.87
N ARG A 191 11.35 20.23 18.05
CA ARG A 191 11.54 21.45 17.26
C ARG A 191 11.95 21.04 15.84
N VAL A 192 10.99 21.10 14.91
CA VAL A 192 11.30 20.91 13.49
C VAL A 192 12.09 22.11 12.99
N VAL A 193 13.38 21.91 12.73
CA VAL A 193 14.18 22.89 11.98
C VAL A 193 13.72 22.80 10.52
N VAL A 194 12.79 23.66 10.13
CA VAL A 194 12.36 23.78 8.72
C VAL A 194 13.54 24.32 7.92
N ARG A 195 14.36 23.46 7.35
CA ARG A 195 15.26 23.86 6.29
C ARG A 195 14.42 24.16 5.06
N THR A 196 14.32 25.43 4.71
CA THR A 196 13.78 25.91 3.42
C THR A 196 14.73 25.49 2.30
N VAL A 197 14.64 24.24 1.87
CA VAL A 197 15.30 23.78 0.65
C VAL A 197 14.30 24.01 -0.48
N GLU A 198 14.67 24.74 -1.52
CA GLU A 198 13.86 24.81 -2.75
C GLU A 198 13.61 23.38 -3.24
N VAL A 199 12.33 22.98 -3.23
CA VAL A 199 11.91 21.65 -3.66
C VAL A 199 11.66 21.70 -5.16
N PRO A 200 12.44 21.00 -6.00
CA PRO A 200 12.22 20.95 -7.43
C PRO A 200 10.78 20.49 -7.76
N SER A 201 10.17 21.02 -8.82
CA SER A 201 8.87 20.57 -9.25
C SER A 201 8.93 19.15 -9.80
N ILE A 202 7.89 18.33 -9.53
CA ILE A 202 7.81 16.95 -10.06
C ILE A 202 7.92 16.96 -11.59
N ARG A 203 7.25 17.88 -12.26
CA ARG A 203 7.27 18.01 -13.71
C ARG A 203 8.68 18.33 -14.25
N GLY A 204 9.41 19.23 -13.57
CA GLY A 204 10.81 19.52 -13.92
C GLY A 204 11.71 18.32 -13.72
N SER A 205 11.54 17.59 -12.62
CA SER A 205 12.33 16.40 -12.30
C SER A 205 12.06 15.21 -13.23
N LEU A 206 10.90 15.16 -13.89
CA LEU A 206 10.56 14.11 -14.89
C LEU A 206 11.10 14.42 -16.29
N LYS A 207 11.44 15.69 -16.58
CA LYS A 207 11.90 16.10 -17.90
C LYS A 207 13.20 15.36 -18.25
N GLY A 208 13.18 14.67 -19.39
CA GLY A 208 14.33 13.88 -19.87
C GLY A 208 14.50 12.50 -19.21
N ARG A 209 13.52 12.04 -18.38
CA ARG A 209 13.57 10.74 -17.70
C ARG A 209 12.38 9.83 -18.05
N PRO A 210 12.28 9.33 -19.28
CA PRO A 210 11.19 8.47 -19.69
C PRO A 210 11.13 7.17 -18.90
N GLU A 211 12.27 6.66 -18.42
CA GLU A 211 12.35 5.44 -17.62
C GLU A 211 11.59 5.56 -16.28
N VAL A 212 11.66 6.72 -15.64
CA VAL A 212 10.89 7.00 -14.41
C VAL A 212 9.40 7.03 -14.72
N MET A 213 9.00 7.67 -15.82
CA MET A 213 7.60 7.71 -16.25
C MET A 213 7.07 6.32 -16.56
N TYR A 214 7.83 5.46 -17.25
CA TYR A 214 7.45 4.07 -17.50
C TYR A 214 7.31 3.29 -16.18
N GLY A 215 8.24 3.44 -15.25
CA GLY A 215 8.14 2.84 -13.93
C GLY A 215 6.89 3.27 -13.17
N TRP A 216 6.55 4.56 -13.20
CA TRP A 216 5.35 5.08 -12.56
C TRP A 216 4.06 4.61 -13.26
N LEU A 217 4.05 4.51 -14.59
CA LEU A 217 2.92 3.99 -15.34
C LEU A 217 2.61 2.54 -14.94
N ILE A 218 3.62 1.67 -14.96
CA ILE A 218 3.48 0.27 -14.55
C ILE A 218 3.01 0.19 -13.10
N ARG A 219 3.66 0.92 -12.19
CA ARG A 219 3.33 0.92 -10.77
C ARG A 219 1.92 1.44 -10.51
N GLY A 220 1.54 2.54 -11.18
CA GLY A 220 0.21 3.12 -11.10
C GLY A 220 -0.86 2.15 -11.58
N THR A 221 -0.63 1.47 -12.71
CA THR A 221 -1.55 0.43 -13.23
C THR A 221 -1.71 -0.70 -12.22
N GLY A 222 -0.61 -1.20 -11.63
CA GLY A 222 -0.69 -2.22 -10.59
C GLY A 222 -1.47 -1.77 -9.36
N CYS A 223 -1.35 -0.51 -8.98
CA CYS A 223 -2.10 0.06 -7.84
C CYS A 223 -3.59 0.29 -8.17
N VAL A 224 -3.91 0.76 -9.38
CA VAL A 224 -5.32 0.88 -9.83
C VAL A 224 -5.99 -0.49 -9.83
N THR A 225 -5.33 -1.52 -10.32
CA THR A 225 -5.89 -2.87 -10.45
C THR A 225 -5.90 -3.66 -9.15
N TRP A 226 -5.22 -3.17 -8.10
CA TRP A 226 -5.09 -3.85 -6.81
C TRP A 226 -6.43 -4.15 -6.12
N PHE A 227 -7.50 -3.38 -6.42
CA PHE A 227 -8.84 -3.66 -5.90
C PHE A 227 -9.36 -5.04 -6.32
N ALA A 228 -8.99 -5.51 -7.51
CA ALA A 228 -9.41 -6.83 -7.97
C ALA A 228 -8.82 -7.94 -7.09
N PHE A 229 -7.56 -7.77 -6.65
CA PHE A 229 -6.94 -8.70 -5.72
C PHE A 229 -7.57 -8.63 -4.32
N THR A 230 -7.80 -7.44 -3.77
CA THR A 230 -8.32 -7.29 -2.40
C THR A 230 -9.84 -7.48 -2.33
N LEU A 231 -10.60 -6.58 -2.98
CA LEU A 231 -12.06 -6.61 -2.97
C LEU A 231 -12.60 -7.78 -3.79
N GLY A 232 -12.00 -8.07 -4.96
CA GLY A 232 -12.41 -9.19 -5.80
C GLY A 232 -12.29 -10.54 -5.10
N LEU A 233 -11.17 -10.83 -4.43
CA LEU A 233 -11.02 -12.07 -3.66
C LEU A 233 -11.93 -12.13 -2.43
N SER A 234 -12.24 -10.99 -1.79
CA SER A 234 -13.22 -10.93 -0.71
C SER A 234 -14.61 -11.32 -1.19
N VAL A 235 -15.07 -10.72 -2.28
CA VAL A 235 -16.38 -11.00 -2.90
C VAL A 235 -16.46 -12.44 -3.42
N LEU A 236 -15.39 -12.91 -4.07
CA LEU A 236 -15.31 -14.30 -4.54
C LEU A 236 -15.45 -15.30 -3.40
N GLY A 237 -14.83 -15.03 -2.25
CA GLY A 237 -14.97 -15.86 -1.06
C GLY A 237 -16.41 -15.91 -0.53
N GLU A 238 -17.08 -14.78 -0.48
CA GLU A 238 -18.49 -14.69 -0.06
C GLU A 238 -19.42 -15.46 -1.03
N GLN A 239 -19.24 -15.25 -2.35
CA GLN A 239 -19.99 -15.94 -3.40
C GLN A 239 -19.81 -17.47 -3.37
N ARG A 240 -18.68 -17.95 -2.89
CA ARG A 240 -18.37 -19.39 -2.76
C ARG A 240 -18.73 -19.98 -1.38
N GLY A 241 -19.39 -19.23 -0.51
CA GLY A 241 -19.72 -19.64 0.86
C GLY A 241 -18.51 -19.86 1.76
N ARG A 242 -17.37 -19.25 1.42
CA ARG A 242 -16.11 -19.32 2.16
C ARG A 242 -15.55 -17.92 2.42
N PRO A 243 -16.26 -17.10 3.21
CA PRO A 243 -15.90 -15.70 3.45
C PRO A 243 -14.48 -15.56 4.02
N GLY A 244 -13.72 -14.64 3.44
CA GLY A 244 -12.36 -14.34 3.87
C GLY A 244 -11.27 -15.33 3.41
N ILE A 245 -11.59 -16.59 3.12
CA ILE A 245 -10.61 -17.64 2.80
C ILE A 245 -9.79 -17.31 1.54
N TYR A 246 -10.43 -16.81 0.49
CA TYR A 246 -9.76 -16.47 -0.76
C TYR A 246 -8.83 -15.28 -0.60
N LEU A 247 -9.28 -14.23 0.09
CA LEU A 247 -8.42 -13.07 0.38
C LEU A 247 -7.25 -13.47 1.29
N ALA A 248 -7.49 -14.27 2.32
CA ALA A 248 -6.44 -14.76 3.20
C ALA A 248 -5.41 -15.60 2.46
N ALA A 249 -5.86 -16.55 1.62
CA ALA A 249 -4.96 -17.36 0.79
C ALA A 249 -4.08 -16.49 -0.12
N GLY A 250 -4.70 -15.54 -0.83
CA GLY A 250 -4.00 -14.60 -1.70
C GLY A 250 -2.99 -13.72 -0.96
N MET A 251 -3.41 -13.09 0.14
CA MET A 251 -2.58 -12.18 0.93
C MET A 251 -1.44 -12.91 1.65
N THR A 252 -1.68 -14.11 2.19
CA THR A 252 -0.65 -14.93 2.82
C THR A 252 0.36 -15.38 1.79
N GLY A 253 -0.10 -15.90 0.65
CA GLY A 253 0.79 -16.22 -0.47
C GLY A 253 1.62 -15.02 -0.89
N TYR A 254 0.98 -13.86 -1.13
CA TYR A 254 1.65 -12.61 -1.48
C TYR A 254 2.69 -12.20 -0.42
N GLY A 255 2.38 -12.34 0.86
CA GLY A 255 3.31 -12.07 1.96
C GLY A 255 4.56 -12.95 1.91
N VAL A 256 4.39 -14.28 1.77
CA VAL A 256 5.50 -15.24 1.61
C VAL A 256 6.33 -14.88 0.39
N GLY A 257 5.69 -14.68 -0.76
CA GLY A 257 6.36 -14.29 -2.00
C GLY A 257 7.13 -12.98 -1.86
N SER A 258 6.57 -12.00 -1.16
CA SER A 258 7.23 -10.70 -0.91
C SER A 258 8.52 -10.84 -0.10
N LEU A 259 8.58 -11.74 0.88
CA LEU A 259 9.80 -12.04 1.63
C LEU A 259 10.88 -12.66 0.73
N ILE A 260 10.50 -13.66 -0.08
CA ILE A 260 11.39 -14.27 -1.07
C ILE A 260 11.87 -13.23 -2.07
N GLY A 261 10.93 -12.44 -2.64
CA GLY A 261 11.24 -11.37 -3.58
C GLY A 261 12.21 -10.34 -3.01
N THR A 262 12.08 -9.99 -1.73
CA THR A 262 13.01 -9.09 -1.03
C THR A 262 14.43 -9.68 -1.00
N ALA A 263 14.55 -10.96 -0.65
CA ALA A 263 15.85 -11.63 -0.56
C ALA A 263 16.58 -11.69 -1.91
N ILE A 264 15.85 -11.91 -3.00
CA ILE A 264 16.44 -12.07 -4.34
C ILE A 264 16.49 -10.77 -5.18
N SER A 265 15.72 -9.75 -4.80
CA SER A 265 15.51 -8.54 -5.63
C SER A 265 16.82 -7.88 -6.06
N LEU A 266 17.79 -7.76 -5.15
CA LEU A 266 19.05 -7.09 -5.42
C LEU A 266 19.91 -7.87 -6.42
N ALA A 267 19.90 -9.20 -6.36
CA ALA A 267 20.61 -10.07 -7.29
C ALA A 267 19.98 -10.03 -8.69
N VAL A 268 18.64 -10.03 -8.77
CA VAL A 268 17.90 -9.99 -10.04
C VAL A 268 18.07 -8.63 -10.73
N VAL A 269 17.86 -7.52 -10.01
CA VAL A 269 17.90 -6.17 -10.59
C VAL A 269 19.30 -5.75 -11.00
N ARG A 270 20.36 -6.38 -10.46
CA ARG A 270 21.74 -6.13 -10.92
C ARG A 270 22.04 -6.77 -12.27
N ARG A 271 21.33 -7.83 -12.67
CA ARG A 271 21.56 -8.59 -13.89
C ARG A 271 20.70 -8.17 -15.08
N ILE A 272 19.59 -7.48 -14.84
CA ILE A 272 18.60 -7.12 -15.86
C ILE A 272 18.45 -5.59 -15.88
N PRO A 273 18.32 -4.93 -17.04
CA PRO A 273 18.01 -3.50 -17.12
C PRO A 273 16.78 -3.17 -16.28
N PRO A 274 16.83 -2.16 -15.39
CA PRO A 274 15.78 -1.96 -14.38
C PRO A 274 14.38 -1.77 -14.95
N VAL A 275 14.23 -1.09 -16.10
CA VAL A 275 12.92 -0.91 -16.75
C VAL A 275 12.37 -2.23 -17.27
N ALA A 276 13.21 -3.04 -17.93
CA ALA A 276 12.83 -4.36 -18.42
C ALA A 276 12.48 -5.29 -17.25
N CYS A 277 13.28 -5.25 -16.16
CA CYS A 277 13.02 -5.99 -14.95
C CYS A 277 11.66 -5.63 -14.34
N ALA A 278 11.35 -4.34 -14.21
CA ALA A 278 10.04 -3.88 -13.73
C ALA A 278 8.90 -4.36 -14.65
N ALA A 279 9.05 -4.19 -15.97
CA ALA A 279 8.02 -4.58 -16.93
C ALA A 279 7.75 -6.09 -16.91
N VAL A 280 8.78 -6.93 -16.93
CA VAL A 280 8.64 -8.40 -16.84
C VAL A 280 7.99 -8.80 -15.51
N ALA A 281 8.45 -8.23 -14.38
CA ALA A 281 7.92 -8.54 -13.07
C ALA A 281 6.41 -8.24 -12.96
N TRP A 282 5.97 -7.09 -13.44
CA TRP A 282 4.56 -6.71 -13.40
C TRP A 282 3.71 -7.45 -14.43
N SER A 283 4.26 -7.83 -15.60
CA SER A 283 3.59 -8.73 -16.55
C SER A 283 3.30 -10.09 -15.91
N TRP A 284 4.28 -10.68 -15.23
CA TRP A 284 4.10 -11.93 -14.48
C TRP A 284 3.05 -11.80 -13.37
N SER A 285 3.04 -10.69 -12.64
CA SER A 285 2.00 -10.44 -11.64
C SER A 285 0.60 -10.40 -12.28
N GLY A 286 0.46 -9.79 -13.46
CA GLY A 286 -0.78 -9.81 -14.24
C GLY A 286 -1.22 -11.21 -14.63
N LEU A 287 -0.30 -12.05 -15.10
CA LEU A 287 -0.58 -13.46 -15.43
C LEU A 287 -1.02 -14.26 -14.20
N CYS A 288 -0.42 -14.00 -13.01
CA CYS A 288 -0.87 -14.61 -11.76
C CYS A 288 -2.33 -14.25 -11.43
N TRP A 289 -2.75 -13.01 -11.66
CA TRP A 289 -4.13 -12.59 -11.41
C TRP A 289 -5.12 -13.19 -12.42
N ILE A 290 -4.72 -13.34 -13.69
CA ILE A 290 -5.49 -14.09 -14.69
C ILE A 290 -5.68 -15.52 -14.22
N ALA A 291 -4.62 -16.17 -13.74
CA ALA A 291 -4.68 -17.53 -13.21
C ALA A 291 -5.64 -17.64 -12.00
N MET A 292 -5.60 -16.68 -11.07
CA MET A 292 -6.55 -16.64 -9.94
C MET A 292 -8.00 -16.51 -10.39
N GLY A 293 -8.28 -15.75 -11.43
CA GLY A 293 -9.63 -15.58 -11.98
C GLY A 293 -10.13 -16.83 -12.72
N LEU A 294 -9.27 -17.48 -13.51
CA LEU A 294 -9.63 -18.65 -14.31
C LEU A 294 -9.76 -19.92 -13.44
N TRP A 295 -8.83 -20.13 -12.52
CA TRP A 295 -8.77 -21.33 -11.66
C TRP A 295 -8.96 -20.94 -10.18
N SER A 296 -10.13 -20.44 -9.85
CA SER A 296 -10.45 -19.87 -8.55
C SER A 296 -10.58 -20.92 -7.44
N THR A 297 -9.48 -21.56 -7.05
CA THR A 297 -9.37 -22.37 -5.84
C THR A 297 -8.46 -21.70 -4.81
N PRO A 298 -8.69 -21.87 -3.49
CA PRO A 298 -7.82 -21.24 -2.48
C PRO A 298 -6.33 -21.59 -2.64
N ALA A 299 -6.01 -22.82 -3.05
CA ALA A 299 -4.63 -23.25 -3.27
C ALA A 299 -3.99 -22.51 -4.45
N ILE A 300 -4.68 -22.39 -5.60
CA ILE A 300 -4.18 -21.66 -6.76
C ILE A 300 -4.03 -20.17 -6.41
N VAL A 301 -5.00 -19.60 -5.69
CA VAL A 301 -4.93 -18.20 -5.24
C VAL A 301 -3.73 -17.97 -4.33
N ALA A 302 -3.42 -18.89 -3.41
CA ALA A 302 -2.24 -18.81 -2.55
C ALA A 302 -0.93 -18.88 -3.35
N VAL A 303 -0.81 -19.86 -4.25
CA VAL A 303 0.39 -20.04 -5.08
C VAL A 303 0.60 -18.86 -6.03
N ALA A 304 -0.44 -18.46 -6.77
CA ALA A 304 -0.37 -17.31 -7.65
C ALA A 304 -0.14 -15.99 -6.87
N GLY A 305 -0.68 -15.88 -5.65
CA GLY A 305 -0.36 -14.80 -4.72
C GLY A 305 1.12 -14.76 -4.36
N ALA A 306 1.75 -15.93 -4.09
CA ALA A 306 3.17 -16.00 -3.78
C ALA A 306 4.04 -15.55 -4.98
N PHE A 307 3.75 -16.04 -6.17
CA PHE A 307 4.47 -15.58 -7.38
C PHE A 307 4.26 -14.09 -7.63
N SER A 308 3.04 -13.57 -7.47
CA SER A 308 2.76 -12.14 -7.57
C SER A 308 3.54 -11.33 -6.53
N GLY A 309 3.63 -11.82 -5.29
CA GLY A 309 4.42 -11.19 -4.22
C GLY A 309 5.90 -11.08 -4.56
N VAL A 310 6.52 -12.16 -5.06
CA VAL A 310 7.92 -12.14 -5.54
C VAL A 310 8.11 -11.08 -6.61
N THR A 311 7.30 -11.13 -7.65
CA THR A 311 7.47 -10.29 -8.84
C THR A 311 7.19 -8.82 -8.53
N VAL A 312 6.16 -8.50 -7.77
CA VAL A 312 5.85 -7.12 -7.38
C VAL A 312 6.99 -6.50 -6.58
N VAL A 313 7.59 -7.21 -5.63
CA VAL A 313 8.71 -6.67 -4.83
C VAL A 313 9.95 -6.44 -5.70
N VAL A 314 10.27 -7.37 -6.59
CA VAL A 314 11.36 -7.20 -7.57
C VAL A 314 11.10 -5.99 -8.47
N GLY A 315 9.88 -5.83 -8.98
CA GLY A 315 9.48 -4.70 -9.79
C GLY A 315 9.58 -3.34 -9.05
N ILE A 316 9.17 -3.30 -7.77
CA ILE A 316 9.32 -2.11 -6.92
C ILE A 316 10.79 -1.75 -6.71
N ALA A 317 11.63 -2.75 -6.43
CA ALA A 317 13.07 -2.55 -6.29
C ALA A 317 13.69 -1.99 -7.57
N ALA A 318 13.29 -2.52 -8.73
CA ALA A 318 13.74 -2.03 -10.04
C ALA A 318 13.38 -0.55 -10.26
N ILE A 319 12.13 -0.15 -9.98
CA ILE A 319 11.69 1.25 -10.09
C ILE A 319 12.46 2.15 -9.12
N SER A 320 12.71 1.69 -7.90
CA SER A 320 13.51 2.43 -6.92
C SER A 320 14.95 2.65 -7.41
N ILE A 321 15.54 1.67 -8.09
CA ILE A 321 16.87 1.79 -8.71
C ILE A 321 16.85 2.76 -9.88
N ILE A 322 15.82 2.77 -10.73
CA ILE A 322 15.67 3.76 -11.79
C ILE A 322 15.72 5.18 -11.21
N ILE A 323 14.94 5.44 -10.17
CA ILE A 323 14.90 6.77 -9.53
C ILE A 323 16.25 7.11 -8.90
N THR A 324 16.86 6.17 -8.16
CA THR A 324 18.10 6.43 -7.43
C THR A 324 19.31 6.62 -8.34
N ARG A 325 19.35 5.96 -9.50
CA ARG A 325 20.43 6.13 -10.50
C ARG A 325 20.27 7.40 -11.32
N SER A 326 19.02 7.83 -11.58
CA SER A 326 18.74 8.99 -12.43
C SER A 326 18.67 10.33 -11.68
N SER A 327 18.74 10.33 -10.34
CA SER A 327 18.54 11.55 -9.53
C SER A 327 19.36 11.54 -8.24
N ALA A 328 19.57 12.73 -7.66
CA ALA A 328 20.31 12.91 -6.40
C ALA A 328 19.66 14.00 -5.52
N GLY A 329 19.97 14.00 -4.23
CA GLY A 329 19.60 15.06 -3.28
C GLY A 329 18.12 15.38 -3.24
N ALA A 330 17.74 16.64 -3.40
CA ALA A 330 16.36 17.13 -3.35
C ALA A 330 15.48 16.56 -4.48
N GLU A 331 16.06 16.41 -5.68
CA GLU A 331 15.36 15.86 -6.84
C GLU A 331 14.95 14.40 -6.65
N ARG A 332 15.83 13.57 -6.07
CA ARG A 332 15.50 12.19 -5.70
C ARG A 332 14.32 12.13 -4.73
N ARG A 333 14.33 13.00 -3.71
CA ARG A 333 13.21 13.09 -2.75
C ARG A 333 11.91 13.49 -3.43
N THR A 334 11.97 14.41 -4.38
CA THR A 334 10.80 14.84 -5.17
C THR A 334 10.24 13.69 -6.01
N LEU A 335 11.09 12.91 -6.69
CA LEU A 335 10.65 11.77 -7.48
C LEU A 335 10.07 10.65 -6.60
N LEU A 336 10.68 10.35 -5.44
CA LEU A 336 10.15 9.36 -4.51
C LEU A 336 8.78 9.80 -3.92
N SER A 337 8.64 11.10 -3.61
CA SER A 337 7.34 11.66 -3.19
C SER A 337 6.31 11.59 -4.30
N GLY A 338 6.70 11.89 -5.55
CA GLY A 338 5.84 11.74 -6.72
C GLY A 338 5.37 10.31 -6.91
N GLN A 339 6.26 9.33 -6.73
CA GLN A 339 5.88 7.91 -6.77
C GLN A 339 4.86 7.56 -5.69
N ALA A 340 5.02 8.08 -4.46
CA ALA A 340 4.05 7.84 -3.39
C ALA A 340 2.67 8.43 -3.73
N VAL A 341 2.62 9.62 -4.36
CA VAL A 341 1.37 10.21 -4.86
C VAL A 341 0.73 9.33 -5.93
N VAL A 342 1.51 8.86 -6.91
CA VAL A 342 1.00 7.96 -7.97
C VAL A 342 0.40 6.69 -7.35
N VAL A 343 1.10 6.06 -6.41
CA VAL A 343 0.63 4.85 -5.71
C VAL A 343 -0.69 5.12 -4.99
N SER A 344 -0.76 6.17 -4.19
CA SER A 344 -1.96 6.50 -3.40
C SER A 344 -3.15 6.87 -4.30
N ALA A 345 -2.92 7.73 -5.30
CA ALA A 345 -3.93 8.16 -6.27
C ALA A 345 -4.52 6.97 -7.02
N SER A 346 -3.65 6.12 -7.55
CA SER A 346 -4.05 4.95 -8.33
C SER A 346 -4.80 3.93 -7.48
N SER A 347 -4.35 3.66 -6.26
CA SER A 347 -5.04 2.72 -5.35
C SER A 347 -6.44 3.23 -4.99
N SER A 348 -6.57 4.53 -4.70
CA SER A 348 -7.86 5.14 -4.37
C SER A 348 -8.82 5.13 -5.55
N ALA A 349 -8.34 5.51 -6.74
CA ALA A 349 -9.12 5.43 -7.97
C ALA A 349 -9.58 3.99 -8.24
N GLY A 350 -8.67 3.03 -8.09
CA GLY A 350 -8.99 1.61 -8.23
C GLY A 350 -10.10 1.14 -7.30
N LEU A 351 -10.07 1.50 -6.03
CA LEU A 351 -11.13 1.14 -5.07
C LEU A 351 -12.47 1.80 -5.39
N LEU A 352 -12.46 3.09 -5.78
CA LEU A 352 -13.68 3.81 -6.16
C LEU A 352 -14.40 3.18 -7.35
N ILE A 353 -13.67 2.83 -8.41
CA ILE A 353 -14.24 2.21 -9.61
C ILE A 353 -14.43 0.70 -9.46
N GLY A 354 -13.66 0.08 -8.59
CA GLY A 354 -13.58 -1.37 -8.45
C GLY A 354 -14.84 -2.00 -7.91
N GLY A 355 -15.51 -1.37 -6.93
CA GLY A 355 -16.79 -1.84 -6.41
C GLY A 355 -17.87 -1.96 -7.48
N PRO A 356 -18.19 -0.88 -8.23
CA PRO A 356 -19.11 -0.93 -9.38
C PRO A 356 -18.70 -1.96 -10.45
N ILE A 357 -17.41 -2.06 -10.80
CA ILE A 357 -16.93 -3.04 -11.78
C ILE A 357 -17.21 -4.47 -11.30
N ILE A 358 -16.86 -4.80 -10.06
CA ILE A 358 -17.11 -6.15 -9.53
C ILE A 358 -18.61 -6.44 -9.45
N ALA A 359 -19.43 -5.45 -9.10
CA ALA A 359 -20.87 -5.62 -9.02
C ALA A 359 -21.52 -5.91 -10.39
N THR A 360 -21.00 -5.36 -11.48
CA THR A 360 -21.53 -5.52 -12.84
C THR A 360 -20.94 -6.72 -13.59
N VAL A 361 -19.64 -6.92 -13.47
CA VAL A 361 -18.88 -7.91 -14.26
C VAL A 361 -18.63 -9.19 -13.47
N GLY A 362 -18.67 -9.12 -12.15
CA GLY A 362 -18.35 -10.23 -11.25
C GLY A 362 -16.86 -10.31 -10.88
N ALA A 363 -16.58 -10.95 -9.74
CA ALA A 363 -15.23 -10.97 -9.14
C ALA A 363 -14.20 -11.71 -10.02
N GLN A 364 -14.58 -12.84 -10.62
CA GLN A 364 -13.66 -13.65 -11.44
C GLN A 364 -13.21 -12.90 -12.71
N LEU A 365 -14.18 -12.37 -13.47
CA LEU A 365 -13.85 -11.63 -14.70
C LEU A 365 -13.11 -10.33 -14.40
N THR A 366 -13.37 -9.71 -13.25
CA THR A 366 -12.62 -8.54 -12.78
C THR A 366 -11.16 -8.88 -12.52
N LEU A 367 -10.85 -10.02 -11.88
CA LEU A 367 -9.48 -10.50 -11.69
C LEU A 367 -8.77 -10.74 -13.02
N VAL A 368 -9.42 -11.41 -13.98
CA VAL A 368 -8.89 -11.65 -15.32
C VAL A 368 -8.64 -10.33 -16.04
N GLY A 369 -9.62 -9.43 -16.06
CA GLY A 369 -9.49 -8.12 -16.73
C GLY A 369 -8.40 -7.24 -16.12
N ALA A 370 -8.32 -7.18 -14.80
CA ALA A 370 -7.28 -6.44 -14.09
C ALA A 370 -5.87 -7.01 -14.36
N GLY A 371 -5.74 -8.34 -14.34
CA GLY A 371 -4.49 -9.02 -14.68
C GLY A 371 -4.07 -8.79 -16.14
N THR A 372 -5.04 -8.86 -17.07
CA THR A 372 -4.81 -8.59 -18.50
C THR A 372 -4.38 -7.15 -18.72
N LEU A 373 -5.05 -6.17 -18.13
CA LEU A 373 -4.66 -4.76 -18.22
C LEU A 373 -3.23 -4.54 -17.72
N LEU A 374 -2.89 -5.12 -16.57
CA LEU A 374 -1.57 -5.00 -15.98
C LEU A 374 -0.50 -5.63 -16.87
N ALA A 375 -0.74 -6.84 -17.38
CA ALA A 375 0.19 -7.55 -18.27
C ALA A 375 0.38 -6.81 -19.60
N LEU A 376 -0.69 -6.27 -20.18
CA LEU A 376 -0.63 -5.51 -21.44
C LEU A 376 0.15 -4.21 -21.27
N ILE A 377 -0.12 -3.39 -20.26
CA ILE A 377 0.60 -2.13 -20.05
C ILE A 377 2.07 -2.39 -19.76
N ALA A 378 2.39 -3.37 -18.91
CA ALA A 378 3.78 -3.72 -18.63
C ALA A 378 4.49 -4.31 -19.87
N GLY A 379 3.81 -5.15 -20.66
CA GLY A 379 4.31 -5.70 -21.92
C GLY A 379 4.57 -4.62 -22.98
N LEU A 380 3.67 -3.64 -23.12
CA LEU A 380 3.87 -2.50 -24.03
C LEU A 380 5.09 -1.65 -23.65
N VAL A 381 5.31 -1.43 -22.35
CA VAL A 381 6.52 -0.74 -21.88
C VAL A 381 7.77 -1.54 -22.21
N LEU A 382 7.73 -2.86 -22.04
CA LEU A 382 8.86 -3.74 -22.39
C LEU A 382 9.21 -3.63 -23.87
N LEU A 383 8.22 -3.71 -24.76
CA LEU A 383 8.41 -3.58 -26.21
C LEU A 383 9.00 -2.21 -26.57
N ARG A 384 8.50 -1.12 -25.96
CA ARG A 384 9.05 0.23 -26.19
C ARG A 384 10.51 0.36 -25.76
N CYS A 385 10.88 -0.27 -24.65
CA CYS A 385 12.27 -0.27 -24.20
C CYS A 385 13.18 -1.06 -25.13
N GLN A 386 12.73 -2.19 -25.65
CA GLN A 386 13.50 -3.00 -26.61
C GLN A 386 13.73 -2.26 -27.93
N THR A 387 12.70 -1.62 -28.48
CA THR A 387 12.83 -0.85 -29.74
C THR A 387 13.80 0.33 -29.58
N ALA A 388 13.82 1.01 -28.42
CA ALA A 388 14.74 2.09 -28.15
C ALA A 388 16.21 1.62 -28.03
N LEU A 389 16.45 0.43 -27.48
CA LEU A 389 17.80 -0.17 -27.43
C LEU A 389 18.30 -0.54 -28.84
N HIS A 390 17.47 -1.19 -29.65
CA HIS A 390 17.83 -1.56 -31.03
C HIS A 390 18.08 -0.35 -31.94
N ALA A 391 17.37 0.78 -31.70
CA ALA A 391 17.62 2.02 -32.44
C ALA A 391 19.02 2.58 -32.10
N ARG A 392 19.39 2.63 -30.82
CA ARG A 392 20.73 3.08 -30.38
C ARG A 392 21.86 2.23 -30.90
N ASP A 393 21.68 0.91 -30.94
CA ASP A 393 22.71 -0.01 -31.50
C ASP A 393 22.92 0.22 -33.00
N ARG A 394 21.86 0.48 -33.78
CA ARG A 394 21.96 0.82 -35.20
C ARG A 394 22.74 2.12 -35.42
N ASP A 395 22.45 3.16 -34.67
CA ASP A 395 23.13 4.45 -34.77
C ASP A 395 24.62 4.33 -34.43
N HIS A 396 24.97 3.50 -33.43
CA HIS A 396 26.37 3.18 -33.12
C HIS A 396 27.11 2.39 -34.21
N HIS A 397 26.43 1.52 -34.94
CA HIS A 397 27.01 0.78 -36.03
C HIS A 397 27.21 1.66 -37.28
N VAL A 398 26.26 2.55 -37.60
CA VAL A 398 26.37 3.49 -38.72
C VAL A 398 27.47 4.54 -38.45
N GLY A 399 27.60 5.06 -37.24
CA GLY A 399 28.65 6.04 -36.86
C GLY A 399 30.07 5.44 -36.75
N ARG A 400 30.24 4.11 -36.79
CA ARG A 400 31.55 3.44 -36.88
C ARG A 400 31.96 3.06 -38.31
N ALA A 401 31.00 3.12 -39.24
CA ALA A 401 31.24 2.80 -40.66
C ALA A 401 31.46 4.07 -41.53
N ALA A 402 31.25 5.27 -40.98
CA ALA A 402 31.59 6.57 -41.55
C ALA A 402 32.88 7.11 -40.89
#